data_eed16c7c82c2179294ee684501fc16fa
#
_entry.id   eed16c7c82c2179294ee684501fc16fa
#
_cell.length_a   1.000
_cell.length_b   1.000
_cell.length_c   1.000
_cell.angle_alpha   90.00
_cell.angle_beta   90.00
_cell.angle_gamma   90.00
#
_symmetry.space_group_name_H-M   'P 1'
#
loop_
_entity.id
_entity.type
_entity.pdbx_description
1 polymer ?
#
loop_
_entity_poly.entity_id
_entity_poly.type
_entity_poly.pdbx_seq_one_letter_code
_entity_poly.pdbx_strand_id
1 'polypeptide(L)'
;MSLSSRKDPAAVASLLVEALPYIREFSGHIVVIKYGGNALAASMDVLGDPDVEAADSIGTLASFAEDVVLLRSVGMLPVVVHGGGPQIGALMRRLGKEAEFRDGLRVTDAETLDIARMVLVGKVNREIVSAINVHAPLAVGLSGEDAHLITAEQRSVQLGYVGDIIRVDPTMVTNLLTQGLIPVVATVGIGEGAQAYNLSLIHI
;
A
#
# COMPACT_ATOMS: atom_id res chain seq x y z
N MET A 1 -19.23 13.98 17.68
CA MET A 1 -20.05 13.84 16.45
C MET A 1 -21.52 13.89 16.82
N SER A 2 -22.26 14.88 16.28
CA SER A 2 -23.69 15.09 16.55
C SER A 2 -24.53 13.98 15.90
N LEU A 3 -25.46 13.39 16.63
CA LEU A 3 -26.41 12.35 16.24
C LEU A 3 -27.54 12.83 15.28
N SER A 4 -27.39 13.99 14.64
CA SER A 4 -28.47 14.67 13.92
C SER A 4 -28.65 14.30 12.44
N SER A 5 -27.91 13.32 11.91
CA SER A 5 -28.14 12.78 10.54
C SER A 5 -28.36 11.26 10.61
N ARG A 6 -29.31 10.81 11.42
CA ARG A 6 -29.71 9.38 11.38
C ARG A 6 -30.49 9.15 10.09
N LYS A 7 -29.88 8.44 9.16
CA LYS A 7 -30.59 7.77 8.06
C LYS A 7 -31.74 6.96 8.66
N ASP A 8 -32.87 6.86 7.94
CA ASP A 8 -34.01 6.03 8.36
C ASP A 8 -33.53 4.65 8.81
N PRO A 9 -33.83 4.22 10.06
CA PRO A 9 -33.39 2.92 10.57
C PRO A 9 -33.82 1.74 9.70
N ALA A 10 -34.98 1.82 9.05
CA ALA A 10 -35.48 0.79 8.15
C ALA A 10 -34.62 0.69 6.88
N ALA A 11 -34.21 1.85 6.31
CA ALA A 11 -33.33 1.88 5.15
C ALA A 11 -31.93 1.32 5.48
N VAL A 12 -31.40 1.63 6.67
CA VAL A 12 -30.10 1.06 7.12
C VAL A 12 -30.20 -0.45 7.31
N ALA A 13 -31.29 -0.94 7.93
CA ALA A 13 -31.51 -2.37 8.10
C ALA A 13 -31.61 -3.11 6.75
N SER A 14 -32.35 -2.54 5.78
CA SER A 14 -32.46 -3.11 4.43
C SER A 14 -31.08 -3.22 3.75
N LEU A 15 -30.27 -2.17 3.82
CA LEU A 15 -28.92 -2.17 3.24
C LEU A 15 -28.02 -3.24 3.85
N LEU A 16 -28.08 -3.42 5.18
CA LEU A 16 -27.31 -4.46 5.87
C LEU A 16 -27.78 -5.88 5.48
N VAL A 17 -29.09 -6.08 5.27
CA VAL A 17 -29.61 -7.37 4.78
C VAL A 17 -29.14 -7.66 3.36
N GLU A 18 -29.10 -6.65 2.48
CA GLU A 18 -28.55 -6.79 1.12
C GLU A 18 -27.05 -7.09 1.11
N ALA A 19 -26.27 -6.53 2.04
CA ALA A 19 -24.83 -6.78 2.17
C ALA A 19 -24.51 -8.15 2.79
N LEU A 20 -25.43 -8.75 3.57
CA LEU A 20 -25.19 -9.95 4.35
C LEU A 20 -24.70 -11.18 3.55
N PRO A 21 -25.18 -11.49 2.33
CA PRO A 21 -24.65 -12.58 1.52
C PRO A 21 -23.16 -12.41 1.23
N TYR A 22 -22.73 -11.20 0.83
CA TYR A 22 -21.33 -10.87 0.54
C TYR A 22 -20.47 -10.96 1.79
N ILE A 23 -20.95 -10.43 2.92
CA ILE A 23 -20.24 -10.53 4.20
C ILE A 23 -20.02 -11.99 4.57
N ARG A 24 -21.03 -12.87 4.42
CA ARG A 24 -20.92 -14.30 4.70
C ARG A 24 -19.99 -15.03 3.75
N GLU A 25 -20.01 -14.67 2.46
CA GLU A 25 -19.15 -15.27 1.44
C GLU A 25 -17.67 -14.98 1.69
N PHE A 26 -17.33 -13.72 2.04
CA PHE A 26 -15.95 -13.28 2.16
C PHE A 26 -15.42 -13.24 3.60
N SER A 27 -16.25 -13.49 4.61
CA SER A 27 -15.80 -13.56 6.01
C SER A 27 -14.77 -14.67 6.19
N GLY A 28 -13.65 -14.36 6.82
CA GLY A 28 -12.51 -15.26 7.03
C GLY A 28 -11.57 -15.39 5.82
N HIS A 29 -11.91 -14.80 4.66
CA HIS A 29 -11.05 -14.83 3.49
C HIS A 29 -9.99 -13.72 3.53
N ILE A 30 -8.80 -14.05 3.04
CA ILE A 30 -7.74 -13.04 2.82
C ILE A 30 -8.08 -12.26 1.56
N VAL A 31 -8.15 -10.93 1.70
CA VAL A 31 -8.40 -10.00 0.60
C VAL A 31 -7.18 -9.13 0.38
N VAL A 32 -6.50 -9.30 -0.75
CA VAL A 32 -5.33 -8.48 -1.10
C VAL A 32 -5.78 -7.24 -1.86
N ILE A 33 -5.48 -6.07 -1.31
CA ILE A 33 -5.85 -4.76 -1.84
C ILE A 33 -4.59 -4.08 -2.39
N LYS A 34 -4.54 -3.89 -3.70
CA LYS A 34 -3.45 -3.12 -4.34
C LYS A 34 -3.80 -1.63 -4.31
N TYR A 35 -2.96 -0.84 -3.63
CA TYR A 35 -3.12 0.60 -3.51
C TYR A 35 -1.95 1.34 -4.17
N GLY A 36 -2.21 1.98 -5.31
CA GLY A 36 -1.13 2.59 -6.09
C GLY A 36 -1.61 3.46 -7.25
N GLY A 37 -0.69 3.90 -8.08
CA GLY A 37 -0.97 4.72 -9.26
C GLY A 37 -1.65 6.05 -8.92
N ASN A 38 -2.70 6.40 -9.66
CA ASN A 38 -3.42 7.66 -9.50
C ASN A 38 -4.15 7.77 -8.14
N ALA A 39 -4.65 6.67 -7.58
CA ALA A 39 -5.29 6.67 -6.27
C ALA A 39 -4.31 7.10 -5.18
N LEU A 40 -3.06 6.62 -5.24
CA LEU A 40 -2.01 7.01 -4.31
C LEU A 40 -1.54 8.45 -4.55
N ALA A 41 -1.46 8.90 -5.81
CA ALA A 41 -1.10 10.27 -6.17
C ALA A 41 -2.14 11.28 -5.69
N ALA A 42 -3.43 10.93 -5.82
CA ALA A 42 -4.54 11.77 -5.37
C ALA A 42 -4.72 11.80 -3.83
N SER A 43 -4.18 10.81 -3.11
CA SER A 43 -4.43 10.63 -1.68
C SER A 43 -3.29 11.09 -0.76
N MET A 44 -2.15 11.45 -1.31
CA MET A 44 -0.97 11.84 -0.53
C MET A 44 -0.39 13.14 -1.07
N ASP A 45 -0.04 14.05 -0.17
CA ASP A 45 0.73 15.23 -0.50
C ASP A 45 2.03 14.80 -1.20
N VAL A 46 2.07 14.97 -2.52
CA VAL A 46 3.27 14.76 -3.32
C VAL A 46 4.17 15.96 -3.04
N LEU A 47 4.89 15.89 -1.94
CA LEU A 47 5.91 16.81 -1.41
C LEU A 47 6.17 18.06 -2.29
N GLY A 48 5.29 19.07 -2.18
CA GLY A 48 5.54 20.39 -2.78
C GLY A 48 5.37 20.42 -4.31
N ASP A 49 4.62 19.52 -4.92
CA ASP A 49 4.19 19.63 -6.32
C ASP A 49 3.04 20.64 -6.38
N PRO A 50 3.23 21.84 -7.00
CA PRO A 50 2.23 22.90 -7.03
C PRO A 50 0.97 22.52 -7.84
N ASP A 51 1.02 21.44 -8.62
CA ASP A 51 -0.07 20.97 -9.48
C ASP A 51 -1.00 19.97 -8.76
N VAL A 52 -0.72 19.61 -7.50
CA VAL A 52 -1.55 18.68 -6.71
C VAL A 52 -2.26 19.46 -5.60
N GLU A 53 -3.56 19.63 -5.71
CA GLU A 53 -4.37 20.23 -4.64
C GLU A 53 -4.41 19.32 -3.41
N ALA A 54 -3.77 19.75 -2.32
CA ALA A 54 -3.62 18.98 -1.08
C ALA A 54 -4.96 18.64 -0.39
N ALA A 55 -6.03 19.37 -0.68
CA ALA A 55 -7.33 19.19 -0.02
C ALA A 55 -8.06 17.89 -0.44
N ASP A 56 -7.95 17.46 -1.69
CA ASP A 56 -8.58 16.24 -2.18
C ASP A 56 -7.80 14.97 -1.78
N SER A 57 -6.50 15.10 -1.53
CA SER A 57 -5.62 13.98 -1.23
C SER A 57 -5.87 13.38 0.17
N ILE A 58 -6.10 14.21 1.17
CA ILE A 58 -6.37 13.78 2.56
C ILE A 58 -7.70 13.03 2.64
N GLY A 59 -8.73 13.51 1.93
CA GLY A 59 -10.05 12.86 1.88
C GLY A 59 -10.00 11.45 1.28
N THR A 60 -9.20 11.27 0.23
CA THR A 60 -9.09 9.98 -0.49
C THR A 60 -8.38 8.92 0.37
N LEU A 61 -7.29 9.27 1.08
CA LEU A 61 -6.58 8.32 1.95
C LEU A 61 -7.43 7.94 3.18
N ALA A 62 -8.13 8.92 3.77
CA ALA A 62 -9.04 8.67 4.89
C ALA A 62 -10.18 7.73 4.50
N SER A 63 -10.82 7.97 3.34
CA SER A 63 -11.87 7.09 2.82
C SER A 63 -11.36 5.69 2.54
N PHE A 64 -10.17 5.55 1.93
CA PHE A 64 -9.54 4.25 1.74
C PHE A 64 -9.29 3.52 3.07
N ALA A 65 -8.81 4.23 4.09
CA ALA A 65 -8.58 3.66 5.41
C ALA A 65 -9.90 3.21 6.07
N GLU A 66 -10.98 3.98 5.95
CA GLU A 66 -12.33 3.61 6.40
C GLU A 66 -12.80 2.32 5.73
N ASP A 67 -12.63 2.19 4.41
CA ASP A 67 -13.00 0.99 3.65
C ASP A 67 -12.22 -0.24 4.11
N VAL A 68 -10.91 -0.13 4.31
CA VAL A 68 -10.06 -1.23 4.79
C VAL A 68 -10.47 -1.66 6.21
N VAL A 69 -10.76 -0.71 7.09
CA VAL A 69 -11.24 -0.98 8.45
C VAL A 69 -12.63 -1.61 8.43
N LEU A 70 -13.51 -1.18 7.53
CA LEU A 70 -14.83 -1.80 7.32
C LEU A 70 -14.68 -3.27 6.92
N LEU A 71 -13.86 -3.59 5.92
CA LEU A 71 -13.60 -4.98 5.51
C LEU A 71 -13.13 -5.83 6.70
N ARG A 72 -12.21 -5.30 7.51
CA ARG A 72 -11.74 -5.98 8.71
C ARG A 72 -12.86 -6.19 9.73
N SER A 73 -13.72 -5.19 9.92
CA SER A 73 -14.82 -5.20 10.90
C SER A 73 -15.91 -6.21 10.54
N VAL A 74 -16.12 -6.49 9.26
CA VAL A 74 -17.08 -7.51 8.80
C VAL A 74 -16.49 -8.92 8.69
N GLY A 75 -15.26 -9.12 9.21
CA GLY A 75 -14.64 -10.44 9.33
C GLY A 75 -13.74 -10.85 8.18
N MET A 76 -13.50 -10.01 7.19
CA MET A 76 -12.49 -10.25 6.17
C MET A 76 -11.08 -10.04 6.73
N LEU A 77 -10.08 -10.58 6.03
CA LEU A 77 -8.66 -10.48 6.40
C LEU A 77 -7.91 -9.63 5.35
N PRO A 78 -8.00 -8.29 5.42
CA PRO A 78 -7.38 -7.42 4.42
C PRO A 78 -5.85 -7.38 4.56
N VAL A 79 -5.17 -7.43 3.42
CA VAL A 79 -3.74 -7.15 3.25
C VAL A 79 -3.60 -6.03 2.23
N VAL A 80 -2.96 -4.94 2.61
CA VAL A 80 -2.72 -3.82 1.70
C VAL A 80 -1.33 -3.97 1.10
N VAL A 81 -1.21 -3.93 -0.23
CA VAL A 81 0.07 -3.86 -0.94
C VAL A 81 0.13 -2.54 -1.70
N HIS A 82 1.17 -1.76 -1.52
CA HIS A 82 1.26 -0.43 -2.11
C HIS A 82 2.56 -0.17 -2.85
N GLY A 83 2.48 0.68 -3.86
CA GLY A 83 3.60 1.31 -4.52
C GLY A 83 3.82 2.76 -4.04
N GLY A 84 4.41 3.60 -4.89
CA GLY A 84 4.69 5.02 -4.57
C GLY A 84 5.47 5.70 -5.70
N GLY A 85 5.22 5.31 -6.96
CA GLY A 85 5.93 5.85 -8.12
C GLY A 85 5.94 7.38 -8.20
N PRO A 86 4.78 8.06 -8.06
CA PRO A 86 4.71 9.52 -8.05
C PRO A 86 5.55 10.14 -6.92
N GLN A 87 5.47 9.59 -5.71
CA GLN A 87 6.20 10.09 -4.53
C GLN A 87 7.73 9.88 -4.68
N ILE A 88 8.16 8.75 -5.24
CA ILE A 88 9.57 8.52 -5.59
C ILE A 88 10.02 9.58 -6.60
N GLY A 89 9.24 9.80 -7.67
CA GLY A 89 9.55 10.80 -8.69
C GLY A 89 9.63 12.22 -8.12
N ALA A 90 8.74 12.59 -7.21
CA ALA A 90 8.75 13.88 -6.54
C ALA A 90 10.02 14.08 -5.70
N LEU A 91 10.42 13.08 -4.92
CA LEU A 91 11.66 13.18 -4.13
C LEU A 91 12.89 13.22 -5.03
N MET A 92 12.94 12.42 -6.11
CA MET A 92 14.04 12.47 -7.08
C MET A 92 14.19 13.89 -7.68
N ARG A 93 13.08 14.51 -8.13
CA ARG A 93 13.11 15.90 -8.67
C ARG A 93 13.64 16.90 -7.64
N ARG A 94 13.22 16.79 -6.38
CA ARG A 94 13.72 17.67 -5.29
C ARG A 94 15.22 17.49 -5.03
N LEU A 95 15.76 16.30 -5.28
CA LEU A 95 17.20 16.00 -5.17
C LEU A 95 17.95 16.31 -6.48
N GLY A 96 17.28 16.88 -7.50
CA GLY A 96 17.88 17.22 -8.78
C GLY A 96 18.13 16.02 -9.69
N LYS A 97 17.46 14.89 -9.44
CA LYS A 97 17.61 13.65 -10.20
C LYS A 97 16.37 13.41 -11.08
N GLU A 98 16.60 13.25 -12.39
CA GLU A 98 15.53 12.88 -13.31
C GLU A 98 15.24 11.37 -13.27
N ALA A 99 13.96 11.02 -13.42
CA ALA A 99 13.55 9.63 -13.47
C ALA A 99 13.59 9.12 -14.93
N GLU A 100 14.31 8.04 -15.18
CA GLU A 100 14.30 7.33 -16.45
C GLU A 100 13.34 6.14 -16.37
N PHE A 101 12.58 5.89 -17.45
CA PHE A 101 11.67 4.74 -17.56
C PHE A 101 11.96 3.96 -18.84
N ARG A 102 11.90 2.63 -18.76
CA ARG A 102 11.96 1.70 -19.89
C ARG A 102 10.83 0.69 -19.75
N ASP A 103 10.02 0.56 -20.77
CA ASP A 103 8.85 -0.34 -20.80
C ASP A 103 7.92 -0.18 -19.58
N GLY A 104 7.73 1.07 -19.13
CA GLY A 104 6.92 1.40 -17.96
C GLY A 104 7.57 1.12 -16.60
N LEU A 105 8.80 0.60 -16.58
CA LEU A 105 9.57 0.34 -15.36
C LEU A 105 10.59 1.46 -15.13
N ARG A 106 10.74 1.89 -13.89
CA ARG A 106 11.74 2.89 -13.49
C ARG A 106 13.13 2.27 -13.51
N VAL A 107 14.06 2.81 -14.33
CA VAL A 107 15.47 2.47 -14.23
C VAL A 107 15.94 2.84 -12.82
N THR A 108 16.49 1.88 -12.11
CA THR A 108 16.77 2.01 -10.67
C THR A 108 18.26 1.74 -10.44
N ASP A 109 19.07 2.80 -10.42
CA ASP A 109 20.45 2.74 -9.95
C ASP A 109 20.51 2.70 -8.41
N ALA A 110 21.69 2.62 -7.82
CA ALA A 110 21.84 2.48 -6.36
C ALA A 110 21.20 3.66 -5.60
N GLU A 111 21.41 4.89 -6.06
CA GLU A 111 20.83 6.08 -5.43
C GLU A 111 19.30 6.11 -5.59
N THR A 112 18.78 5.73 -6.76
CA THR A 112 17.33 5.63 -6.99
C THR A 112 16.71 4.53 -6.12
N LEU A 113 17.42 3.41 -5.88
CA LEU A 113 16.98 2.37 -4.95
C LEU A 113 16.85 2.89 -3.53
N ASP A 114 17.84 3.63 -3.04
CA ASP A 114 17.82 4.24 -1.71
C ASP A 114 16.65 5.22 -1.57
N ILE A 115 16.44 6.07 -2.58
CA ILE A 115 15.29 6.98 -2.63
C ILE A 115 13.97 6.19 -2.61
N ALA A 116 13.87 5.13 -3.42
CA ALA A 116 12.66 4.29 -3.45
C ALA A 116 12.38 3.65 -2.09
N ARG A 117 13.39 3.08 -1.42
CA ARG A 117 13.24 2.51 -0.07
C ARG A 117 12.81 3.55 0.96
N MET A 118 13.46 4.73 0.98
CA MET A 118 13.09 5.83 1.89
C MET A 118 11.62 6.25 1.68
N VAL A 119 11.20 6.40 0.43
CA VAL A 119 9.84 6.83 0.10
C VAL A 119 8.83 5.73 0.39
N LEU A 120 9.04 4.52 -0.11
CA LEU A 120 8.06 3.45 0.02
C LEU A 120 7.89 3.02 1.48
N VAL A 121 8.99 2.75 2.18
CA VAL A 121 8.95 2.23 3.55
C VAL A 121 8.81 3.35 4.58
N GLY A 122 9.55 4.44 4.42
CA GLY A 122 9.62 5.52 5.40
C GLY A 122 8.47 6.53 5.30
N LYS A 123 7.93 6.78 4.10
CA LYS A 123 6.85 7.77 3.90
C LYS A 123 5.53 7.09 3.60
N VAL A 124 5.37 6.52 2.42
CA VAL A 124 4.08 6.02 1.92
C VAL A 124 3.48 4.97 2.85
N ASN A 125 4.26 3.96 3.22
CA ASN A 125 3.83 2.92 4.15
C ASN A 125 3.36 3.51 5.48
N ARG A 126 4.12 4.46 6.05
CA ARG A 126 3.77 5.11 7.33
C ARG A 126 2.50 5.93 7.25
N GLU A 127 2.24 6.62 6.15
CA GLU A 127 1.02 7.40 5.95
C GLU A 127 -0.21 6.49 5.88
N ILE A 128 -0.14 5.37 5.15
CA ILE A 128 -1.23 4.39 5.07
C ILE A 128 -1.50 3.75 6.44
N VAL A 129 -0.44 3.30 7.12
CA VAL A 129 -0.55 2.72 8.48
C VAL A 129 -1.15 3.72 9.45
N SER A 130 -0.72 4.97 9.42
CA SER A 130 -1.27 6.03 10.28
C SER A 130 -2.74 6.29 10.00
N ALA A 131 -3.14 6.37 8.73
CA ALA A 131 -4.54 6.58 8.35
C ALA A 131 -5.46 5.46 8.87
N ILE A 132 -5.05 4.20 8.73
CA ILE A 132 -5.81 3.06 9.27
C ILE A 132 -5.83 3.12 10.81
N ASN A 133 -4.71 3.43 11.46
CA ASN A 133 -4.58 3.43 12.91
C ASN A 133 -5.27 4.62 13.61
N VAL A 134 -5.75 5.62 12.86
CA VAL A 134 -6.68 6.64 13.41
C VAL A 134 -7.97 6.00 13.93
N HIS A 135 -8.43 4.92 13.31
CA HIS A 135 -9.68 4.24 13.70
C HIS A 135 -9.48 3.27 14.88
N ALA A 136 -8.38 2.51 14.89
CA ALA A 136 -7.95 1.60 15.96
C ALA A 136 -6.52 1.11 15.65
N PRO A 137 -5.75 0.60 16.63
CA PRO A 137 -4.39 0.10 16.42
C PRO A 137 -4.41 -1.24 15.66
N LEU A 138 -4.76 -1.21 14.39
CA LEU A 138 -4.99 -2.37 13.54
C LEU A 138 -3.87 -2.62 12.53
N ALA A 139 -3.23 -1.57 11.99
CA ALA A 139 -2.29 -1.72 10.88
C ALA A 139 -0.84 -1.85 11.33
N VAL A 140 -0.12 -2.75 10.66
CA VAL A 140 1.33 -2.94 10.78
C VAL A 140 1.97 -2.80 9.40
N GLY A 141 2.96 -1.93 9.28
CA GLY A 141 3.70 -1.75 8.04
C GLY A 141 4.90 -2.68 7.92
N LEU A 142 5.03 -3.24 6.73
CA LEU A 142 6.09 -4.15 6.30
C LEU A 142 6.65 -3.70 4.95
N SER A 143 7.85 -4.18 4.65
CA SER A 143 8.38 -4.27 3.28
C SER A 143 8.52 -5.73 2.88
N GLY A 144 8.68 -6.01 1.60
CA GLY A 144 8.99 -7.37 1.15
C GLY A 144 10.35 -7.88 1.63
N GLU A 145 11.23 -6.98 2.14
CA GLU A 145 12.52 -7.34 2.74
C GLU A 145 12.34 -8.02 4.12
N ASP A 146 11.26 -7.65 4.85
CA ASP A 146 11.04 -8.10 6.22
C ASP A 146 10.80 -9.62 6.25
N ALA A 147 11.60 -10.33 7.04
CA ALA A 147 11.58 -11.78 7.18
C ALA A 147 11.63 -12.53 5.82
N HIS A 148 12.25 -11.95 4.79
CA HIS A 148 12.27 -12.48 3.43
C HIS A 148 10.87 -12.74 2.86
N LEU A 149 9.91 -11.86 3.16
CA LEU A 149 8.53 -11.96 2.69
C LEU A 149 8.47 -12.04 1.15
N ILE A 150 9.27 -11.22 0.44
CA ILE A 150 9.36 -11.23 -1.02
C ILE A 150 10.81 -11.38 -1.44
N THR A 151 11.16 -12.55 -1.99
CA THR A 151 12.48 -12.79 -2.59
C THR A 151 12.43 -12.42 -4.06
N ALA A 152 13.43 -11.66 -4.51
CA ALA A 152 13.52 -11.17 -5.88
C ALA A 152 14.92 -11.39 -6.46
N GLU A 153 14.99 -11.45 -7.79
CA GLU A 153 16.24 -11.43 -8.54
C GLU A 153 16.27 -10.24 -9.50
N GLN A 154 17.45 -9.86 -9.94
CA GLN A 154 17.59 -8.75 -10.88
C GLN A 154 16.91 -9.05 -12.21
N ARG A 155 15.93 -8.22 -12.61
CA ARG A 155 15.20 -8.39 -13.86
C ARG A 155 16.07 -8.23 -15.10
N SER A 156 16.91 -7.20 -15.13
CA SER A 156 17.91 -6.98 -16.19
C SER A 156 18.98 -5.98 -15.76
N VAL A 157 20.17 -6.08 -16.36
CA VAL A 157 21.27 -5.14 -16.10
C VAL A 157 20.89 -3.71 -16.50
N GLN A 158 20.11 -3.55 -17.57
CA GLN A 158 19.71 -2.23 -18.10
C GLN A 158 18.72 -1.49 -17.19
N LEU A 159 17.98 -2.21 -16.36
CA LEU A 159 17.04 -1.65 -15.39
C LEU A 159 17.67 -1.44 -14.01
N GLY A 160 18.90 -1.94 -13.80
CA GLY A 160 19.60 -1.84 -12.52
C GLY A 160 18.92 -2.69 -11.43
N TYR A 161 18.58 -2.09 -10.30
CA TYR A 161 17.99 -2.77 -9.14
C TYR A 161 16.46 -2.90 -9.22
N VAL A 162 15.94 -3.19 -10.39
CA VAL A 162 14.55 -3.64 -10.57
C VAL A 162 14.51 -5.16 -10.43
N GLY A 163 13.60 -5.67 -9.61
CA GLY A 163 13.49 -7.10 -9.32
C GLY A 163 12.29 -7.77 -9.95
N ASP A 164 12.47 -9.03 -10.32
CA ASP A 164 11.42 -10.01 -10.56
C ASP A 164 11.24 -10.88 -9.32
N ILE A 165 9.99 -11.11 -8.93
CA ILE A 165 9.66 -11.91 -7.76
C ILE A 165 9.85 -13.38 -8.09
N ILE A 166 10.70 -14.07 -7.33
CA ILE A 166 10.97 -15.51 -7.49
C ILE A 166 10.34 -16.36 -6.38
N ARG A 167 10.05 -15.74 -5.21
CA ARG A 167 9.43 -16.43 -4.08
C ARG A 167 8.70 -15.44 -3.17
N VAL A 168 7.58 -15.87 -2.62
CA VAL A 168 6.88 -15.17 -1.52
C VAL A 168 6.71 -16.13 -0.34
N ASP A 169 7.09 -15.70 0.86
CA ASP A 169 6.84 -16.41 2.10
C ASP A 169 5.78 -15.65 2.94
N PRO A 170 4.51 -16.06 2.90
CA PRO A 170 3.42 -15.33 3.55
C PRO A 170 3.34 -15.55 5.06
N THR A 171 4.27 -16.30 5.67
CA THR A 171 4.19 -16.70 7.08
C THR A 171 4.00 -15.51 8.02
N MET A 172 4.78 -14.43 7.85
CA MET A 172 4.65 -13.24 8.69
C MET A 172 3.29 -12.56 8.49
N VAL A 173 2.84 -12.42 7.24
CA VAL A 173 1.54 -11.81 6.91
C VAL A 173 0.39 -12.61 7.53
N THR A 174 0.40 -13.94 7.40
CA THR A 174 -0.64 -14.80 7.98
C THR A 174 -0.64 -14.74 9.51
N ASN A 175 0.53 -14.68 10.14
CA ASN A 175 0.63 -14.53 11.59
C ASN A 175 0.02 -13.19 12.08
N LEU A 176 0.26 -12.09 11.38
CA LEU A 176 -0.36 -10.80 11.70
C LEU A 176 -1.88 -10.83 11.53
N LEU A 177 -2.37 -11.44 10.45
CA LEU A 177 -3.81 -11.59 10.22
C LEU A 177 -4.49 -12.41 11.33
N THR A 178 -3.86 -13.48 11.84
CA THR A 178 -4.40 -14.27 12.96
C THR A 178 -4.45 -13.49 14.27
N GLN A 179 -3.59 -12.50 14.45
CA GLN A 179 -3.62 -11.57 15.58
C GLN A 179 -4.64 -10.42 15.40
N GLY A 180 -5.37 -10.41 14.29
CA GLY A 180 -6.35 -9.38 14.00
C GLY A 180 -5.78 -8.11 13.38
N LEU A 181 -4.51 -8.11 13.02
CA LEU A 181 -3.83 -6.97 12.42
C LEU A 181 -4.00 -6.93 10.90
N ILE A 182 -3.80 -5.76 10.32
CA ILE A 182 -3.85 -5.48 8.88
C ILE A 182 -2.41 -5.24 8.40
N PRO A 183 -1.80 -6.18 7.67
CA PRO A 183 -0.48 -5.97 7.08
C PRO A 183 -0.55 -4.94 5.93
N VAL A 184 0.37 -3.98 5.94
CA VAL A 184 0.55 -2.97 4.86
C VAL A 184 1.95 -3.16 4.29
N VAL A 185 2.06 -3.69 3.08
CA VAL A 185 3.31 -4.16 2.48
C VAL A 185 3.80 -3.19 1.39
N ALA A 186 4.99 -2.66 1.57
CA ALA A 186 5.69 -1.86 0.56
C ALA A 186 6.37 -2.76 -0.49
N THR A 187 6.37 -2.33 -1.75
CA THR A 187 6.89 -3.08 -2.91
C THR A 187 8.42 -2.97 -3.04
N VAL A 188 9.12 -3.46 -2.02
CA VAL A 188 10.58 -3.66 -2.03
C VAL A 188 10.83 -5.13 -1.71
N GLY A 189 11.67 -5.81 -2.48
CA GLY A 189 12.05 -7.19 -2.24
C GLY A 189 13.52 -7.33 -1.89
N ILE A 190 13.91 -8.53 -1.47
CA ILE A 190 15.27 -8.87 -1.10
C ILE A 190 15.78 -10.04 -1.96
N GLY A 191 17.02 -9.97 -2.42
CA GLY A 191 17.69 -11.02 -3.16
C GLY A 191 18.90 -11.58 -2.46
N GLU A 192 19.73 -12.26 -3.23
CA GLU A 192 20.98 -12.85 -2.75
C GLU A 192 21.89 -11.76 -2.13
N GLY A 193 22.64 -12.11 -1.10
CA GLY A 193 23.54 -11.19 -0.41
C GLY A 193 22.85 -10.00 0.28
N ALA A 194 21.55 -10.13 0.58
CA ALA A 194 20.71 -9.05 1.14
C ALA A 194 20.56 -7.83 0.19
N GLN A 195 20.72 -8.03 -1.12
CA GLN A 195 20.48 -6.99 -2.11
C GLN A 195 19.00 -6.64 -2.20
N ALA A 196 18.66 -5.38 -1.95
CA ALA A 196 17.28 -4.91 -2.13
C ALA A 196 16.95 -4.65 -3.60
N TYR A 197 15.68 -4.83 -3.96
CA TYR A 197 15.16 -4.56 -5.30
C TYR A 197 13.86 -3.75 -5.24
N ASN A 198 13.76 -2.77 -6.12
CA ASN A 198 12.51 -2.05 -6.38
C ASN A 198 11.57 -2.95 -7.20
N LEU A 199 10.38 -3.21 -6.69
CA LEU A 199 9.41 -4.09 -7.33
C LEU A 199 8.27 -3.29 -7.96
N SER A 200 7.73 -3.82 -9.04
CA SER A 200 6.56 -3.23 -9.68
C SER A 200 5.27 -3.74 -9.04
N LEU A 201 4.43 -2.83 -8.54
CA LEU A 201 3.11 -3.17 -7.99
C LEU A 201 2.20 -3.90 -9.01
N ILE A 202 2.42 -3.67 -10.31
CA ILE A 202 1.60 -4.28 -11.37
C ILE A 202 1.90 -5.78 -11.50
N HIS A 203 3.10 -6.20 -11.13
CA HIS A 203 3.59 -7.57 -11.29
C HIS A 203 3.58 -8.38 -9.98
N ILE A 204 2.99 -7.83 -8.92
CA ILE A 204 2.80 -8.50 -7.63
C ILE A 204 1.44 -9.20 -7.59
#